data_f3cd548c3fec90744ff55a48376f4663
#
_entry.id   f3cd548c3fec90744ff55a48376f4663
#
_cell.length_a   1.000
_cell.length_b   1.000
_cell.length_c   1.000
_cell.angle_alpha   90.00
_cell.angle_beta   90.00
_cell.angle_gamma   90.00
#
_symmetry.space_group_name_H-M   'P 1'
#
loop_
_entity.id
_entity.type
_entity.pdbx_description
1 polymer ?
#
loop_
_entity_poly.entity_id
_entity_poly.type
_entity_poly.pdbx_seq_one_letter_code
_entity_poly.pdbx_strand_id
1 'polypeptide(L)'
;GGDGMSLGDLWKHSLAVGLVMELLGKSEKNKTHFLLGVLHDIGKAIFKFRFPDHFSAVTALIEEENCSMLEGEKALLGITHAECGGELAVHWDLPPEVRTAIASHHSPTQTSQHRRLAAMVNLADIAVRTMKIGFAGDNLIPQMDMYAKRSFPNKLSEILDQQEEITEQVEAILGGTK
;
A
#
# COMPACT_ATOMS: atom_id res chain seq x y z
N GLY A 1 -18.09 15.07 11.08
CA GLY A 1 -17.37 14.55 9.98
C GLY A 1 -16.02 14.07 10.44
N GLY A 2 -15.82 12.77 10.39
CA GLY A 2 -14.54 12.16 10.75
C GLY A 2 -13.48 12.49 9.71
N ASP A 3 -12.27 12.61 10.17
CA ASP A 3 -11.05 13.01 9.42
C ASP A 3 -10.60 11.92 8.41
N GLY A 4 -11.52 11.26 7.72
CA GLY A 4 -11.29 10.24 6.69
C GLY A 4 -10.36 9.11 7.18
N MET A 5 -9.14 9.08 6.67
CA MET A 5 -8.09 8.12 7.07
C MET A 5 -7.25 8.69 8.20
N SER A 6 -7.19 8.02 9.37
CA SER A 6 -6.23 8.36 10.42
C SER A 6 -4.81 7.90 10.05
N LEU A 7 -3.79 8.59 10.60
CA LEU A 7 -2.40 8.14 10.42
C LEU A 7 -2.14 6.82 11.14
N GLY A 8 -2.83 6.56 12.25
CA GLY A 8 -2.73 5.29 12.95
C GLY A 8 -3.26 4.14 12.11
N ASP A 9 -4.38 4.33 11.43
CA ASP A 9 -4.95 3.32 10.53
C ASP A 9 -4.07 3.07 9.30
N LEU A 10 -3.53 4.15 8.70
CA LEU A 10 -2.56 4.03 7.61
C LEU A 10 -1.31 3.28 8.07
N TRP A 11 -0.79 3.62 9.26
CA TRP A 11 0.37 2.94 9.82
C TRP A 11 0.12 1.46 10.07
N LYS A 12 -1.04 1.13 10.65
CA LYS A 12 -1.48 -0.25 10.87
C LYS A 12 -1.56 -1.03 9.56
N HIS A 13 -2.17 -0.43 8.53
CA HIS A 13 -2.22 -0.99 7.19
C HIS A 13 -0.82 -1.23 6.61
N SER A 14 0.05 -0.23 6.66
CA SER A 14 1.41 -0.30 6.13
C SER A 14 2.27 -1.37 6.81
N LEU A 15 2.15 -1.53 8.13
CA LEU A 15 2.82 -2.60 8.88
C LEU A 15 2.34 -3.98 8.42
N ALA A 16 1.03 -4.16 8.26
CA ALA A 16 0.47 -5.42 7.78
C ALA A 16 0.96 -5.75 6.38
N VAL A 17 0.99 -4.77 5.46
CA VAL A 17 1.56 -4.95 4.11
C VAL A 17 3.04 -5.32 4.20
N GLY A 18 3.79 -4.71 5.11
CA GLY A 18 5.20 -5.06 5.38
C GLY A 18 5.37 -6.52 5.76
N LEU A 19 4.56 -7.03 6.69
CA LEU A 19 4.59 -8.43 7.13
C LEU A 19 4.23 -9.40 5.99
N VAL A 20 3.20 -9.09 5.21
CA VAL A 20 2.84 -9.90 4.04
C VAL A 20 3.94 -9.89 3.00
N MET A 21 4.58 -8.75 2.76
CA MET A 21 5.72 -8.64 1.86
C MET A 21 6.91 -9.49 2.33
N GLU A 22 7.21 -9.50 3.62
CA GLU A 22 8.24 -10.36 4.21
C GLU A 22 7.91 -11.85 4.03
N LEU A 23 6.65 -12.22 4.25
CA LEU A 23 6.16 -13.59 4.02
C LEU A 23 6.34 -14.01 2.56
N LEU A 24 5.96 -13.16 1.60
CA LEU A 24 6.13 -13.41 0.17
C LEU A 24 7.59 -13.48 -0.26
N GLY A 25 8.46 -12.70 0.36
CA GLY A 25 9.90 -12.63 0.09
C GLY A 25 10.76 -13.63 0.87
N LYS A 26 10.16 -14.51 1.69
CA LYS A 26 10.86 -15.39 2.64
C LYS A 26 11.94 -16.26 2.00
N SER A 27 11.78 -16.65 0.74
CA SER A 27 12.78 -17.43 -0.01
C SER A 27 13.84 -16.58 -0.71
N GLU A 28 13.71 -15.27 -0.69
CA GLU A 28 14.60 -14.34 -1.37
C GLU A 28 15.64 -13.78 -0.39
N LYS A 29 16.88 -13.61 -0.85
CA LYS A 29 17.97 -13.11 0.01
C LYS A 29 17.83 -11.61 0.38
N ASN A 30 16.94 -10.90 -0.29
CA ASN A 30 16.73 -9.47 -0.10
C ASN A 30 15.80 -9.22 1.11
N LYS A 31 16.33 -8.52 2.12
CA LYS A 31 15.60 -8.18 3.36
C LYS A 31 14.81 -6.87 3.27
N THR A 32 14.67 -6.28 2.09
CA THR A 32 13.98 -4.99 1.92
C THR A 32 12.46 -5.12 1.77
N HIS A 33 11.93 -6.34 1.69
CA HIS A 33 10.51 -6.60 1.46
C HIS A 33 9.62 -5.95 2.52
N PHE A 34 9.92 -6.14 3.81
CA PHE A 34 9.16 -5.52 4.90
C PHE A 34 9.13 -4.00 4.76
N LEU A 35 10.32 -3.38 4.60
CA LEU A 35 10.43 -1.92 4.47
C LEU A 35 9.67 -1.40 3.24
N LEU A 36 9.73 -2.12 2.12
CA LEU A 36 8.99 -1.75 0.91
C LEU A 36 7.49 -1.78 1.15
N GLY A 37 6.97 -2.81 1.83
CA GLY A 37 5.57 -2.87 2.21
C GLY A 37 5.16 -1.72 3.13
N VAL A 38 6.01 -1.35 4.10
CA VAL A 38 5.76 -0.18 4.99
C VAL A 38 5.73 1.13 4.21
N LEU A 39 6.57 1.29 3.20
CA LEU A 39 6.72 2.55 2.45
C LEU A 39 5.79 2.66 1.23
N HIS A 40 5.10 1.61 0.79
CA HIS A 40 4.36 1.63 -0.47
C HIS A 40 3.35 2.79 -0.57
N ASP A 41 2.72 3.14 0.53
CA ASP A 41 1.69 4.18 0.66
C ASP A 41 2.19 5.50 1.27
N ILE A 42 3.51 5.72 1.34
CA ILE A 42 4.10 6.90 1.98
C ILE A 42 3.60 8.22 1.40
N GLY A 43 3.22 8.24 0.12
CA GLY A 43 2.63 9.41 -0.53
C GLY A 43 1.34 9.89 0.12
N LYS A 44 0.52 9.00 0.68
CA LYS A 44 -0.70 9.37 1.43
C LYS A 44 -0.36 10.17 2.69
N ALA A 45 0.68 9.76 3.41
CA ALA A 45 1.18 10.51 4.55
C ALA A 45 1.67 11.91 4.15
N ILE A 46 2.37 12.03 3.01
CA ILE A 46 2.80 13.32 2.47
C ILE A 46 1.59 14.21 2.18
N PHE A 47 0.58 13.70 1.47
CA PHE A 47 -0.63 14.47 1.17
C PHE A 47 -1.33 14.93 2.44
N LYS A 48 -1.53 14.03 3.41
CA LYS A 48 -2.19 14.38 4.68
C LYS A 48 -1.43 15.41 5.50
N PHE A 49 -0.09 15.34 5.55
CA PHE A 49 0.72 16.26 6.36
C PHE A 49 1.01 17.60 5.70
N ARG A 50 1.28 17.59 4.39
CA ARG A 50 1.75 18.79 3.68
C ARG A 50 0.63 19.54 2.97
N PHE A 51 -0.46 18.85 2.66
CA PHE A 51 -1.60 19.37 1.91
C PHE A 51 -2.93 18.94 2.54
N PRO A 52 -3.16 19.23 3.85
CA PRO A 52 -4.31 18.70 4.60
C PRO A 52 -5.65 19.09 3.99
N ASP A 53 -5.82 20.33 3.51
CA ASP A 53 -7.07 20.79 2.90
C ASP A 53 -7.38 20.02 1.60
N HIS A 54 -6.36 19.80 0.78
CA HIS A 54 -6.49 19.02 -0.45
C HIS A 54 -6.79 17.54 -0.13
N PHE A 55 -6.11 16.96 0.87
CA PHE A 55 -6.36 15.60 1.30
C PHE A 55 -7.79 15.42 1.82
N SER A 56 -8.30 16.41 2.60
CA SER A 56 -9.69 16.41 3.06
C SER A 56 -10.69 16.50 1.90
N ALA A 57 -10.39 17.29 0.87
CA ALA A 57 -11.23 17.34 -0.33
C ALA A 57 -11.23 16.00 -1.08
N VAL A 58 -10.08 15.32 -1.18
CA VAL A 58 -9.99 13.97 -1.79
C VAL A 58 -10.85 12.97 -1.01
N THR A 59 -10.74 12.93 0.33
CA THR A 59 -11.53 12.00 1.14
C THR A 59 -13.04 12.27 1.05
N ALA A 60 -13.45 13.55 0.98
CA ALA A 60 -14.85 13.92 0.78
C ALA A 60 -15.38 13.45 -0.59
N LEU A 61 -14.60 13.62 -1.66
CA LEU A 61 -14.95 13.14 -2.99
C LEU A 61 -15.10 11.61 -3.03
N ILE A 62 -14.18 10.88 -2.37
CA ILE A 62 -14.24 9.41 -2.28
C ILE A 62 -15.55 8.95 -1.61
N GLU A 63 -15.96 9.61 -0.53
CA GLU A 63 -17.21 9.30 0.18
C GLU A 63 -18.44 9.63 -0.68
N GLU A 64 -18.44 10.77 -1.38
CA GLU A 64 -19.54 11.24 -2.22
C GLU A 64 -19.74 10.38 -3.47
N GLU A 65 -18.66 10.10 -4.19
CA GLU A 65 -18.69 9.41 -5.49
C GLU A 65 -18.49 7.89 -5.37
N ASN A 66 -18.20 7.38 -4.17
CA ASN A 66 -17.84 5.98 -3.93
C ASN A 66 -16.74 5.49 -4.89
N CYS A 67 -15.72 6.32 -5.06
CA CYS A 67 -14.57 6.04 -5.92
C CYS A 67 -13.34 5.60 -5.09
N SER A 68 -12.29 5.12 -5.76
CA SER A 68 -11.04 4.74 -5.12
C SER A 68 -10.20 5.98 -4.74
N MET A 69 -9.26 5.79 -3.80
CA MET A 69 -8.27 6.82 -3.44
C MET A 69 -7.50 7.32 -4.65
N LEU A 70 -7.08 6.40 -5.54
CA LEU A 70 -6.39 6.77 -6.80
C LEU A 70 -7.21 7.69 -7.69
N GLU A 71 -8.50 7.38 -7.87
CA GLU A 71 -9.39 8.18 -8.70
C GLU A 71 -9.61 9.55 -8.10
N GLY A 72 -9.86 9.64 -6.80
CA GLY A 72 -10.03 10.91 -6.08
C GLY A 72 -8.77 11.78 -6.12
N GLU A 73 -7.59 11.20 -5.86
CA GLU A 73 -6.29 11.88 -5.96
C GLU A 73 -6.05 12.38 -7.39
N LYS A 74 -6.25 11.53 -8.39
CA LYS A 74 -6.02 11.92 -9.79
C LYS A 74 -6.95 13.03 -10.23
N ALA A 75 -8.21 13.01 -9.80
CA ALA A 75 -9.20 14.03 -10.15
C ALA A 75 -8.90 15.39 -9.52
N LEU A 76 -8.50 15.43 -8.25
CA LEU A 76 -8.33 16.70 -7.52
C LEU A 76 -6.88 17.18 -7.45
N LEU A 77 -5.91 16.28 -7.40
CA LEU A 77 -4.49 16.63 -7.24
C LEU A 77 -3.70 16.49 -8.55
N GLY A 78 -4.22 15.76 -9.54
CA GLY A 78 -3.51 15.45 -10.78
C GLY A 78 -2.36 14.45 -10.62
N ILE A 79 -2.02 14.06 -9.38
CA ILE A 79 -0.96 13.12 -9.02
C ILE A 79 -1.49 12.14 -7.96
N THR A 80 -1.09 10.88 -8.03
CA THR A 80 -1.47 9.85 -7.06
C THR A 80 -0.44 9.72 -5.94
N HIS A 81 -0.84 9.10 -4.82
CA HIS A 81 0.10 8.77 -3.73
C HIS A 81 1.23 7.85 -4.19
N ALA A 82 0.96 6.94 -5.12
CA ALA A 82 1.98 6.05 -5.68
C ALA A 82 3.04 6.83 -6.48
N GLU A 83 2.60 7.75 -7.35
CA GLU A 83 3.49 8.65 -8.09
C GLU A 83 4.29 9.54 -7.12
N CYS A 84 3.63 10.17 -6.14
CA CYS A 84 4.27 10.99 -5.12
C CYS A 84 5.29 10.21 -4.28
N GLY A 85 4.93 9.01 -3.83
CA GLY A 85 5.82 8.12 -3.08
C GLY A 85 7.03 7.67 -3.90
N GLY A 86 6.84 7.42 -5.20
CA GLY A 86 7.92 7.10 -6.13
C GLY A 86 8.93 8.25 -6.27
N GLU A 87 8.46 9.49 -6.43
CA GLU A 87 9.32 10.68 -6.46
C GLU A 87 10.06 10.90 -5.13
N LEU A 88 9.38 10.69 -4.00
CA LEU A 88 10.03 10.73 -2.70
C LEU A 88 11.14 9.68 -2.57
N ALA A 89 10.89 8.47 -3.06
CA ALA A 89 11.88 7.40 -3.09
C ALA A 89 13.10 7.74 -3.96
N VAL A 90 12.91 8.49 -5.06
CA VAL A 90 14.00 9.06 -5.86
C VAL A 90 14.78 10.09 -5.03
N HIS A 91 14.09 10.99 -4.34
CA HIS A 91 14.72 12.02 -3.52
C HIS A 91 15.53 11.43 -2.34
N TRP A 92 15.11 10.30 -1.79
CA TRP A 92 15.81 9.57 -0.74
C TRP A 92 16.91 8.64 -1.26
N ASP A 93 17.16 8.66 -2.56
CA ASP A 93 18.13 7.78 -3.24
C ASP A 93 17.94 6.28 -2.96
N LEU A 94 16.66 5.86 -2.84
CA LEU A 94 16.36 4.44 -2.67
C LEU A 94 16.69 3.64 -3.94
N PRO A 95 16.94 2.33 -3.83
CA PRO A 95 17.23 1.49 -4.99
C PRO A 95 16.15 1.56 -6.09
N PRO A 96 16.52 1.48 -7.38
CA PRO A 96 15.55 1.58 -8.49
C PRO A 96 14.37 0.62 -8.40
N GLU A 97 14.60 -0.60 -7.90
CA GLU A 97 13.56 -1.60 -7.69
C GLU A 97 12.53 -1.16 -6.63
N VAL A 98 12.97 -0.47 -5.57
CA VAL A 98 12.09 0.06 -4.53
C VAL A 98 11.27 1.23 -5.06
N ARG A 99 11.92 2.17 -5.78
CA ARG A 99 11.24 3.32 -6.42
C ARG A 99 10.16 2.84 -7.37
N THR A 100 10.48 1.88 -8.25
CA THR A 100 9.53 1.31 -9.21
C THR A 100 8.38 0.61 -8.50
N ALA A 101 8.67 -0.18 -7.45
CA ALA A 101 7.64 -0.90 -6.73
C ALA A 101 6.66 0.07 -6.04
N ILE A 102 7.13 1.15 -5.41
CA ILE A 102 6.28 2.18 -4.81
C ILE A 102 5.44 2.88 -5.88
N ALA A 103 6.08 3.33 -6.97
CA ALA A 103 5.38 4.10 -8.01
C ALA A 103 4.35 3.29 -8.80
N SER A 104 4.51 1.96 -8.89
CA SER A 104 3.74 1.11 -9.81
C SER A 104 2.95 0.00 -9.12
N HIS A 105 2.79 0.01 -7.78
CA HIS A 105 2.14 -1.09 -7.08
C HIS A 105 0.65 -1.28 -7.43
N HIS A 106 -0.02 -0.25 -7.90
CA HIS A 106 -1.40 -0.37 -8.39
C HIS A 106 -1.49 -0.90 -9.83
N SER A 107 -0.44 -0.76 -10.62
CA SER A 107 -0.43 -1.15 -12.04
C SER A 107 0.90 -1.80 -12.45
N PRO A 108 1.32 -2.92 -11.82
CA PRO A 108 2.57 -3.60 -12.14
C PRO A 108 2.73 -3.95 -13.62
N THR A 109 1.63 -4.24 -14.33
CA THR A 109 1.65 -4.53 -15.78
C THR A 109 2.20 -3.39 -16.60
N GLN A 110 2.08 -2.14 -16.15
CA GLN A 110 2.52 -0.95 -16.89
C GLN A 110 4.03 -0.68 -16.79
N THR A 111 4.75 -1.33 -15.89
CA THR A 111 6.21 -1.22 -15.82
C THR A 111 6.92 -2.39 -16.49
N SER A 112 8.07 -2.12 -17.12
CA SER A 112 8.91 -3.15 -17.75
C SER A 112 10.01 -3.68 -16.84
N GLN A 113 10.49 -2.85 -15.90
CA GLN A 113 11.56 -3.20 -14.97
C GLN A 113 11.00 -3.40 -13.56
N HIS A 114 11.65 -4.27 -12.78
CA HIS A 114 11.31 -4.54 -11.37
C HIS A 114 9.82 -4.87 -11.10
N ARG A 115 9.09 -5.27 -12.14
CA ARG A 115 7.65 -5.57 -12.14
C ARG A 115 7.25 -6.56 -11.06
N ARG A 116 8.13 -7.53 -10.75
CA ARG A 116 7.84 -8.57 -9.77
C ARG A 116 7.63 -7.98 -8.36
N LEU A 117 8.49 -7.03 -7.93
CA LEU A 117 8.34 -6.38 -6.62
C LEU A 117 7.05 -5.54 -6.54
N ALA A 118 6.75 -4.77 -7.61
CA ALA A 118 5.48 -4.03 -7.69
C ALA A 118 4.26 -4.97 -7.59
N ALA A 119 4.33 -6.15 -8.22
CA ALA A 119 3.28 -7.16 -8.16
C ALA A 119 3.16 -7.82 -6.78
N MET A 120 4.27 -7.99 -6.05
CA MET A 120 4.23 -8.46 -4.66
C MET A 120 3.52 -7.44 -3.77
N VAL A 121 3.83 -6.14 -3.93
CA VAL A 121 3.15 -5.07 -3.18
C VAL A 121 1.67 -5.03 -3.53
N ASN A 122 1.30 -5.13 -4.82
CA ASN A 122 -0.09 -5.17 -5.28
C ASN A 122 -0.88 -6.31 -4.59
N LEU A 123 -0.31 -7.51 -4.57
CA LEU A 123 -0.91 -8.67 -3.91
C LEU A 123 -1.03 -8.46 -2.39
N ALA A 124 0.02 -7.93 -1.75
CA ALA A 124 0.05 -7.72 -0.30
C ALA A 124 -0.97 -6.66 0.14
N ASP A 125 -1.06 -5.53 -0.58
CA ASP A 125 -2.05 -4.49 -0.33
C ASP A 125 -3.48 -5.03 -0.44
N ILE A 126 -3.79 -5.75 -1.52
CA ILE A 126 -5.12 -6.37 -1.71
C ILE A 126 -5.44 -7.37 -0.58
N ALA A 127 -4.47 -8.19 -0.17
CA ALA A 127 -4.66 -9.14 0.93
C ALA A 127 -4.99 -8.41 2.24
N VAL A 128 -4.22 -7.38 2.61
CA VAL A 128 -4.42 -6.61 3.85
C VAL A 128 -5.74 -5.85 3.83
N ARG A 129 -6.13 -5.26 2.70
CA ARG A 129 -7.44 -4.62 2.53
C ARG A 129 -8.58 -5.63 2.66
N THR A 130 -8.42 -6.84 2.12
CA THR A 130 -9.40 -7.93 2.26
C THR A 130 -9.54 -8.37 3.72
N MET A 131 -8.44 -8.46 4.45
CA MET A 131 -8.41 -8.77 5.89
C MET A 131 -8.90 -7.61 6.77
N LYS A 132 -9.07 -6.40 6.21
CA LYS A 132 -9.47 -5.18 6.92
C LYS A 132 -8.52 -4.82 8.09
N ILE A 133 -7.22 -4.98 7.89
CA ILE A 133 -6.21 -4.59 8.88
C ILE A 133 -5.78 -3.14 8.57
N GLY A 134 -6.10 -2.21 9.49
CA GLY A 134 -5.93 -0.79 9.25
C GLY A 134 -6.91 -0.24 8.20
N PHE A 135 -6.59 0.94 7.65
CA PHE A 135 -7.41 1.57 6.63
C PHE A 135 -6.55 2.31 5.61
N ALA A 136 -6.73 2.02 4.34
CA ALA A 136 -5.91 2.54 3.24
C ALA A 136 -6.48 3.80 2.56
N GLY A 137 -7.59 4.37 3.08
CA GLY A 137 -8.17 5.62 2.61
C GLY A 137 -9.50 5.49 1.86
N ASP A 138 -9.85 4.32 1.36
CA ASP A 138 -11.14 3.98 0.77
C ASP A 138 -11.57 2.56 1.14
N ASN A 139 -12.86 2.26 0.98
CA ASN A 139 -13.43 0.95 1.32
C ASN A 139 -13.44 -0.06 0.14
N LEU A 140 -12.91 0.34 -1.01
CA LEU A 140 -12.90 -0.52 -2.18
C LEU A 140 -11.73 -1.49 -2.12
N ILE A 141 -11.97 -2.73 -2.47
CA ILE A 141 -10.90 -3.71 -2.69
C ILE A 141 -10.54 -3.66 -4.17
N PRO A 142 -9.34 -3.19 -4.53
CA PRO A 142 -8.96 -3.06 -5.93
C PRO A 142 -8.86 -4.41 -6.61
N GLN A 143 -9.10 -4.43 -7.91
CA GLN A 143 -8.88 -5.62 -8.71
C GLN A 143 -7.38 -5.91 -8.78
N MET A 144 -7.00 -7.17 -8.53
CA MET A 144 -5.60 -7.59 -8.63
C MET A 144 -5.08 -7.42 -10.06
N ASP A 145 -3.90 -6.81 -10.20
CA ASP A 145 -3.22 -6.67 -11.48
C ASP A 145 -2.99 -8.03 -12.15
N MET A 146 -3.12 -8.09 -13.47
CA MET A 146 -3.01 -9.35 -14.22
C MET A 146 -1.64 -10.00 -14.10
N TYR A 147 -0.57 -9.22 -14.04
CA TYR A 147 0.76 -9.77 -13.85
C TYR A 147 0.93 -10.34 -12.43
N ALA A 148 0.42 -9.65 -11.40
CA ALA A 148 0.42 -10.15 -10.02
C ALA A 148 -0.35 -11.47 -9.92
N LYS A 149 -1.55 -11.54 -10.51
CA LYS A 149 -2.37 -12.76 -10.52
C LYS A 149 -1.68 -13.95 -11.18
N ARG A 150 -0.96 -13.72 -12.27
CA ARG A 150 -0.23 -14.77 -12.99
C ARG A 150 1.06 -15.19 -12.29
N SER A 151 1.75 -14.23 -11.65
CA SER A 151 3.04 -14.47 -10.99
C SER A 151 2.90 -15.16 -9.63
N PHE A 152 1.75 -15.00 -8.99
CA PHE A 152 1.48 -15.48 -7.64
C PHE A 152 0.14 -16.24 -7.56
N PRO A 153 -0.01 -17.33 -8.36
CA PRO A 153 -1.25 -18.12 -8.33
C PRO A 153 -1.48 -18.67 -6.92
N ASN A 154 -2.73 -18.59 -6.44
CA ASN A 154 -3.20 -19.07 -5.13
C ASN A 154 -2.58 -18.36 -3.90
N LYS A 155 -1.62 -17.46 -4.07
CA LYS A 155 -0.96 -16.80 -2.94
C LYS A 155 -1.90 -15.92 -2.13
N LEU A 156 -2.91 -15.33 -2.74
CA LEU A 156 -3.90 -14.55 -1.99
C LEU A 156 -4.60 -15.41 -0.93
N SER A 157 -5.12 -16.59 -1.30
CA SER A 157 -5.78 -17.48 -0.33
C SER A 157 -4.83 -17.94 0.77
N GLU A 158 -3.60 -18.34 0.42
CA GLU A 158 -2.58 -18.73 1.39
C GLU A 158 -2.25 -17.61 2.42
N ILE A 159 -2.27 -16.34 1.98
CA ILE A 159 -2.05 -15.19 2.86
C ILE A 159 -3.29 -14.97 3.75
N LEU A 160 -4.49 -15.06 3.18
CA LEU A 160 -5.73 -14.86 3.93
C LEU A 160 -5.91 -15.91 5.04
N ASP A 161 -5.45 -17.14 4.81
CA ASP A 161 -5.43 -18.21 5.83
C ASP A 161 -4.53 -17.88 7.04
N GLN A 162 -3.62 -16.90 6.91
CA GLN A 162 -2.72 -16.43 7.98
C GLN A 162 -3.19 -15.12 8.65
N GLN A 163 -4.45 -14.71 8.42
CA GLN A 163 -4.97 -13.43 8.90
C GLN A 163 -4.79 -13.23 10.42
N GLU A 164 -5.06 -14.26 11.22
CA GLU A 164 -4.94 -14.17 12.69
C GLU A 164 -3.49 -13.90 13.10
N GLU A 165 -2.53 -14.66 12.56
CA GLU A 165 -1.11 -14.49 12.86
C GLU A 165 -0.60 -13.10 12.45
N ILE A 166 -0.97 -12.63 11.26
CA ILE A 166 -0.59 -11.30 10.77
C ILE A 166 -1.17 -10.21 11.68
N THR A 167 -2.43 -10.35 12.10
CA THR A 167 -3.09 -9.39 12.99
C THR A 167 -2.39 -9.34 14.35
N GLU A 168 -2.07 -10.48 14.94
CA GLU A 168 -1.36 -10.55 16.22
C GLU A 168 0.03 -9.92 16.14
N GLN A 169 0.76 -10.15 15.06
CA GLN A 169 2.08 -9.55 14.83
C GLN A 169 1.99 -8.02 14.70
N VAL A 170 0.99 -7.50 13.97
CA VAL A 170 0.75 -6.05 13.86
C VAL A 170 0.46 -5.45 15.23
N GLU A 171 -0.44 -6.06 16.02
CA GLU A 171 -0.77 -5.57 17.37
C GLU A 171 0.43 -5.64 18.31
N ALA A 172 1.27 -6.68 18.21
CA ALA A 172 2.49 -6.79 18.99
C ALA A 172 3.50 -5.66 18.69
N ILE A 173 3.66 -5.31 17.40
CA ILE A 173 4.52 -4.20 16.99
C ILE A 173 3.96 -2.87 17.52
N LEU A 174 2.65 -2.65 17.41
CA LEU A 174 2.00 -1.42 17.86
C LEU A 174 1.96 -1.32 19.41
N GLY A 175 1.75 -2.44 20.09
CA GLY A 175 1.72 -2.51 21.56
C GLY A 175 3.10 -2.39 22.22
N GLY A 176 4.18 -2.71 21.52
CA GLY A 176 5.56 -2.57 21.99
C GLY A 176 6.11 -1.13 21.96
N THR A 177 5.35 -0.18 21.42
CA THR A 177 5.71 1.25 21.31
C THR A 177 5.20 2.10 22.50
N LYS A 178 5.04 1.51 23.70
CA LYS A 178 4.68 2.23 24.93
C LYS A 178 5.90 2.82 25.61
#